data_fb586dbf661a35c3e791456d45dcd264
#
_entry.id   fb586dbf661a35c3e791456d45dcd264
#
_cell.length_a   1.000
_cell.length_b   1.000
_cell.length_c   1.000
_cell.angle_alpha   90.00
_cell.angle_beta   90.00
_cell.angle_gamma   90.00
#
_symmetry.space_group_name_H-M   'P 1'
#
loop_
_entity.id
_entity.type
_entity.pdbx_description
1 polymer ?
#
loop_
_entity_poly.entity_id
_entity_poly.type
_entity_poly.pdbx_seq_one_letter_code
_entity_poly.pdbx_strand_id
1 'polypeptide(L)'
;DTLMAARNPEVVAMERQLQAESAILIKNDDNLLPLSKGIKVYIGSTASAMTLEAYKKVLPDFATVVSDMEDADVVIADCTQMNDAAELIIEDAKDAGKKLVIVANHIDPNTYMVANADALLALTFSRPADHGTGASGFITTTEPIVFAQLLFGDAEPAGMVVKELARDEAMDDAQWKDLAGDQGANQYVRMMLLAMMKTSENHTVPGNWGDPLIQYQYGMKYGAQPDFVYDTLVLPRATHEVVTESNGSTSTSYESIVETKAGVPFTAYVLLWNNGDDGMTTVQAVCDGEVIAEKIMAVNGGDWRVVEMELTIDQPGEHTLAVGTLTKTITIVE
;
A
#
# COMPACT_ATOMS: atom_id res chain seq x y z
N ASP A 1 -45.66 2.75 11.09
CA ASP A 1 -45.10 1.39 10.87
C ASP A 1 -45.16 0.91 9.43
N THR A 2 -45.95 1.54 8.58
CA THR A 2 -46.11 1.16 7.16
C THR A 2 -45.10 1.80 6.23
N LEU A 3 -44.42 2.85 6.65
CA LEU A 3 -43.38 3.53 5.84
C LEU A 3 -42.03 2.77 5.78
N MET A 4 -41.76 1.92 6.75
CA MET A 4 -40.58 1.07 6.77
C MET A 4 -40.77 -0.24 5.99
N ALA A 5 -41.98 -0.65 5.70
CA ALA A 5 -42.30 -1.92 5.04
C ALA A 5 -42.22 -1.87 3.51
N ALA A 6 -42.02 -0.70 2.93
CA ALA A 6 -42.02 -0.53 1.48
C ALA A 6 -40.85 0.36 1.01
N ARG A 7 -39.61 -0.01 1.35
CA ARG A 7 -38.50 0.47 0.53
C ARG A 7 -38.75 -0.06 -0.89
N ASN A 8 -38.84 0.87 -1.84
CA ASN A 8 -38.92 0.49 -3.24
C ASN A 8 -37.75 -0.45 -3.57
N PRO A 9 -37.99 -1.68 -4.06
CA PRO A 9 -36.92 -2.63 -4.37
C PRO A 9 -35.83 -2.06 -5.30
N GLU A 10 -36.20 -1.17 -6.22
CA GLU A 10 -35.28 -0.50 -7.13
C GLU A 10 -34.34 0.44 -6.38
N VAL A 11 -34.83 1.18 -5.38
CA VAL A 11 -34.01 2.05 -4.53
C VAL A 11 -33.03 1.23 -3.69
N VAL A 12 -33.48 0.11 -3.11
CA VAL A 12 -32.63 -0.80 -2.36
C VAL A 12 -31.52 -1.39 -3.24
N ALA A 13 -31.86 -1.80 -4.46
CA ALA A 13 -30.89 -2.31 -5.42
C ALA A 13 -29.85 -1.24 -5.79
N MET A 14 -30.29 0.00 -6.04
CA MET A 14 -29.40 1.13 -6.32
C MET A 14 -28.49 1.45 -5.12
N GLU A 15 -29.02 1.48 -3.90
CA GLU A 15 -28.22 1.69 -2.68
C GLU A 15 -27.12 0.63 -2.54
N ARG A 16 -27.44 -0.65 -2.79
CA ARG A 16 -26.48 -1.73 -2.73
C ARG A 16 -25.42 -1.63 -3.81
N GLN A 17 -25.82 -1.25 -5.02
CA GLN A 17 -24.88 -1.00 -6.10
C GLN A 17 -23.93 0.13 -5.74
N LEU A 18 -24.42 1.26 -5.23
CA LEU A 18 -23.57 2.37 -4.78
C LEU A 18 -22.62 1.97 -3.65
N GLN A 19 -23.08 1.13 -2.71
CA GLN A 19 -22.21 0.60 -1.66
C GLN A 19 -21.06 -0.23 -2.25
N ALA A 20 -21.37 -1.12 -3.19
CA ALA A 20 -20.37 -1.94 -3.83
C ALA A 20 -19.39 -1.11 -4.66
N GLU A 21 -19.89 -0.19 -5.49
CA GLU A 21 -19.05 0.67 -6.34
C GLU A 21 -18.20 1.67 -5.55
N SER A 22 -18.58 2.01 -4.31
CA SER A 22 -17.77 2.86 -3.45
C SER A 22 -16.64 2.12 -2.73
N ALA A 23 -16.67 0.79 -2.71
CA ALA A 23 -15.60 -0.01 -2.12
C ALA A 23 -14.32 0.11 -2.94
N ILE A 24 -13.18 0.17 -2.26
CA ILE A 24 -11.85 0.33 -2.87
C ILE A 24 -11.02 -0.91 -2.61
N LEU A 25 -10.60 -1.59 -3.64
CA LEU A 25 -9.62 -2.68 -3.52
C LEU A 25 -8.22 -2.08 -3.48
N ILE A 26 -7.56 -2.19 -2.33
CA ILE A 26 -6.24 -1.59 -2.08
C ILE A 26 -5.12 -2.57 -2.39
N LYS A 27 -5.30 -3.83 -2.04
CA LYS A 27 -4.30 -4.89 -2.22
C LYS A 27 -4.99 -6.20 -2.56
N ASN A 28 -4.38 -7.00 -3.43
CA ASN A 28 -4.93 -8.30 -3.82
C ASN A 28 -3.83 -9.23 -4.33
N ASP A 29 -3.00 -9.70 -3.42
CA ASP A 29 -1.88 -10.60 -3.74
C ASP A 29 -2.42 -11.91 -4.31
N ASP A 30 -1.78 -12.38 -5.38
CA ASP A 30 -2.14 -13.61 -6.09
C ASP A 30 -3.62 -13.67 -6.56
N ASN A 31 -4.28 -12.52 -6.68
CA ASN A 31 -5.72 -12.44 -7.00
C ASN A 31 -6.57 -13.24 -6.02
N LEU A 32 -6.28 -13.13 -4.71
CA LEU A 32 -7.03 -13.80 -3.65
C LEU A 32 -8.52 -13.45 -3.69
N LEU A 33 -8.85 -12.18 -3.92
CA LEU A 33 -10.23 -11.74 -4.16
C LEU A 33 -10.53 -11.72 -5.67
N PRO A 34 -11.74 -12.13 -6.09
CA PRO A 34 -12.83 -12.65 -5.25
C PRO A 34 -12.56 -14.06 -4.75
N LEU A 35 -13.03 -14.36 -3.53
CA LEU A 35 -12.93 -15.69 -2.94
C LEU A 35 -13.79 -16.71 -3.71
N SER A 36 -13.32 -17.93 -3.79
CA SER A 36 -14.10 -19.04 -4.37
C SER A 36 -15.31 -19.38 -3.49
N LYS A 37 -16.49 -19.53 -4.09
CA LYS A 37 -17.70 -19.96 -3.35
C LYS A 37 -17.50 -21.35 -2.71
N GLY A 38 -17.99 -21.50 -1.49
CA GLY A 38 -17.88 -22.74 -0.73
C GLY A 38 -16.58 -22.94 0.07
N ILE A 39 -15.60 -22.03 -0.07
CA ILE A 39 -14.37 -22.01 0.72
C ILE A 39 -14.69 -21.89 2.22
N LYS A 40 -13.82 -22.39 3.08
CA LYS A 40 -13.96 -22.24 4.52
C LYS A 40 -13.44 -20.90 4.98
N VAL A 41 -14.26 -20.09 5.63
CA VAL A 41 -13.89 -18.78 6.13
C VAL A 41 -14.10 -18.66 7.63
N TYR A 42 -13.15 -18.05 8.31
CA TYR A 42 -13.32 -17.51 9.66
C TYR A 42 -13.52 -16.00 9.55
N ILE A 43 -14.44 -15.42 10.31
CA ILE A 43 -14.62 -13.99 10.39
C ILE A 43 -14.42 -13.49 11.80
N GLY A 44 -13.41 -12.61 11.99
CA GLY A 44 -13.22 -11.79 13.17
C GLY A 44 -13.62 -10.35 12.87
N SER A 45 -14.17 -9.61 13.82
CA SER A 45 -14.61 -8.25 13.61
C SER A 45 -14.44 -7.40 14.87
N THR A 46 -14.01 -6.15 14.69
CA THR A 46 -14.05 -5.11 15.72
C THR A 46 -15.35 -4.30 15.73
N ALA A 47 -16.26 -4.61 14.82
CA ALA A 47 -17.61 -4.06 14.81
C ALA A 47 -18.45 -4.57 15.99
N SER A 48 -19.68 -4.07 16.10
CA SER A 48 -20.60 -4.55 17.11
C SER A 48 -20.93 -6.04 16.93
N ALA A 49 -21.21 -6.74 18.04
CA ALA A 49 -21.66 -8.13 17.98
C ALA A 49 -22.87 -8.33 17.06
N MET A 50 -23.76 -7.34 16.95
CA MET A 50 -24.92 -7.35 16.07
C MET A 50 -24.50 -7.35 14.59
N THR A 51 -23.50 -6.58 14.23
CA THR A 51 -22.94 -6.53 12.87
C THR A 51 -22.27 -7.85 12.50
N LEU A 52 -21.46 -8.40 13.38
CA LEU A 52 -20.80 -9.70 13.19
C LEU A 52 -21.83 -10.83 12.99
N GLU A 53 -22.89 -10.86 13.81
CA GLU A 53 -23.96 -11.82 13.67
C GLU A 53 -24.77 -11.64 12.36
N ALA A 54 -24.88 -10.41 11.86
CA ALA A 54 -25.51 -10.15 10.55
C ALA A 54 -24.65 -10.69 9.40
N TYR A 55 -23.32 -10.55 9.46
CA TYR A 55 -22.41 -11.16 8.49
C TYR A 55 -22.49 -12.71 8.53
N LYS A 56 -22.46 -13.29 9.73
CA LYS A 56 -22.58 -14.75 9.92
C LYS A 56 -23.89 -15.34 9.41
N LYS A 57 -24.95 -14.55 9.27
CA LYS A 57 -26.22 -14.98 8.65
C LYS A 57 -26.20 -14.99 7.13
N VAL A 58 -25.41 -14.13 6.50
CA VAL A 58 -25.36 -13.98 5.04
C VAL A 58 -24.23 -14.82 4.44
N LEU A 59 -23.07 -14.88 5.07
CA LEU A 59 -21.91 -15.60 4.56
C LEU A 59 -22.15 -17.08 4.23
N PRO A 60 -23.02 -17.84 4.93
CA PRO A 60 -23.31 -19.24 4.58
C PRO A 60 -23.89 -19.44 3.17
N ASP A 61 -24.45 -18.42 2.56
CA ASP A 61 -24.92 -18.48 1.16
C ASP A 61 -23.74 -18.47 0.16
N PHE A 62 -22.54 -18.12 0.60
CA PHE A 62 -21.34 -17.96 -0.22
C PHE A 62 -20.22 -18.91 0.18
N ALA A 63 -20.07 -19.21 1.47
CA ALA A 63 -18.93 -19.91 2.05
C ALA A 63 -19.33 -20.84 3.20
N THR A 64 -18.42 -21.72 3.60
CA THR A 64 -18.55 -22.48 4.85
C THR A 64 -17.95 -21.65 5.97
N VAL A 65 -18.76 -21.05 6.83
CA VAL A 65 -18.29 -20.30 7.99
C VAL A 65 -17.89 -21.24 9.11
N VAL A 66 -16.64 -21.17 9.53
CA VAL A 66 -16.09 -21.99 10.64
C VAL A 66 -16.00 -21.16 11.93
N SER A 67 -16.03 -21.84 13.07
CA SER A 67 -15.93 -21.19 14.39
C SER A 67 -14.51 -21.13 14.91
N ASP A 68 -13.61 -21.93 14.36
CA ASP A 68 -12.21 -22.00 14.73
C ASP A 68 -11.36 -21.51 13.54
N MET A 69 -10.44 -20.59 13.80
CA MET A 69 -9.55 -20.02 12.78
C MET A 69 -8.66 -21.09 12.15
N GLU A 70 -8.24 -22.09 12.92
CA GLU A 70 -7.40 -23.20 12.44
C GLU A 70 -8.09 -24.02 11.33
N ASP A 71 -9.43 -24.10 11.35
CA ASP A 71 -10.22 -24.83 10.36
C ASP A 71 -10.49 -24.03 9.07
N ALA A 72 -10.16 -22.73 9.06
CA ALA A 72 -10.38 -21.85 7.91
C ALA A 72 -9.32 -22.02 6.82
N ASP A 73 -9.71 -21.81 5.58
CA ASP A 73 -8.78 -21.59 4.45
C ASP A 73 -8.38 -20.12 4.38
N VAL A 74 -9.33 -19.22 4.69
CA VAL A 74 -9.16 -17.76 4.67
C VAL A 74 -9.74 -17.15 5.93
N VAL A 75 -9.01 -16.21 6.52
CA VAL A 75 -9.46 -15.36 7.61
C VAL A 75 -9.92 -14.02 7.04
N ILE A 76 -11.09 -13.55 7.45
CA ILE A 76 -11.63 -12.22 7.14
C ILE A 76 -11.57 -11.42 8.43
N ALA A 77 -10.74 -10.38 8.46
CA ALA A 77 -10.64 -9.41 9.56
C ALA A 77 -11.42 -8.15 9.21
N ASP A 78 -12.63 -7.99 9.72
CA ASP A 78 -13.47 -6.80 9.54
C ASP A 78 -13.11 -5.76 10.61
N CYS A 79 -12.33 -4.75 10.22
CA CYS A 79 -11.78 -3.72 11.10
C CYS A 79 -12.57 -2.42 10.94
N THR A 80 -13.33 -2.04 11.97
CA THR A 80 -14.00 -0.73 12.08
C THR A 80 -13.15 0.27 12.86
N GLN A 81 -12.08 -0.19 13.50
CA GLN A 81 -11.05 0.58 14.19
C GLN A 81 -9.79 -0.28 14.30
N MET A 82 -8.63 0.35 14.26
CA MET A 82 -7.37 -0.29 14.60
C MET A 82 -7.13 -0.17 16.10
N ASN A 83 -7.20 -1.29 16.77
CA ASN A 83 -6.97 -1.44 18.21
C ASN A 83 -6.42 -2.84 18.49
N ASP A 84 -6.07 -3.10 19.73
CA ASP A 84 -5.51 -4.40 20.18
C ASP A 84 -6.34 -5.61 19.70
N ALA A 85 -7.68 -5.46 19.59
CA ALA A 85 -8.53 -6.55 19.10
C ALA A 85 -8.40 -6.80 17.59
N ALA A 86 -8.23 -5.74 16.79
CA ALA A 86 -7.94 -5.87 15.36
C ALA A 86 -6.55 -6.49 15.13
N GLU A 87 -5.56 -5.99 15.84
CA GLU A 87 -4.19 -6.49 15.77
C GLU A 87 -4.12 -7.96 16.13
N LEU A 88 -4.80 -8.38 17.22
CA LEU A 88 -4.84 -9.78 17.61
C LEU A 88 -5.44 -10.70 16.54
N ILE A 89 -6.55 -10.29 15.87
CA ILE A 89 -7.15 -11.08 14.78
C ILE A 89 -6.14 -11.24 13.63
N ILE A 90 -5.41 -10.18 13.31
CA ILE A 90 -4.42 -10.15 12.22
C ILE A 90 -3.22 -11.04 12.58
N GLU A 91 -2.67 -10.89 13.78
CA GLU A 91 -1.54 -11.68 14.27
C GLU A 91 -1.87 -13.17 14.37
N ASP A 92 -3.01 -13.51 14.97
CA ASP A 92 -3.47 -14.91 15.09
C ASP A 92 -3.62 -15.56 13.70
N ALA A 93 -4.15 -14.81 12.70
CA ALA A 93 -4.28 -15.32 11.34
C ALA A 93 -2.91 -15.61 10.70
N LYS A 94 -1.93 -14.75 10.92
CA LYS A 94 -0.55 -14.92 10.41
C LYS A 94 0.15 -16.08 11.13
N ASP A 95 0.04 -16.16 12.44
CA ASP A 95 0.65 -17.24 13.23
C ASP A 95 0.07 -18.61 12.85
N ALA A 96 -1.23 -18.65 12.51
CA ALA A 96 -1.89 -19.83 11.96
C ALA A 96 -1.54 -20.10 10.47
N GLY A 97 -0.76 -19.23 9.83
CA GLY A 97 -0.36 -19.36 8.42
C GLY A 97 -1.53 -19.29 7.44
N LYS A 98 -2.60 -18.54 7.79
CA LYS A 98 -3.80 -18.43 6.97
C LYS A 98 -3.69 -17.27 5.99
N LYS A 99 -4.37 -17.41 4.83
CA LYS A 99 -4.60 -16.28 3.95
C LYS A 99 -5.51 -15.27 4.64
N LEU A 100 -5.15 -13.98 4.57
CA LEU A 100 -5.80 -12.91 5.33
C LEU A 100 -6.39 -11.85 4.42
N VAL A 101 -7.71 -11.70 4.49
CA VAL A 101 -8.44 -10.58 3.90
C VAL A 101 -8.74 -9.58 5.01
N ILE A 102 -8.15 -8.40 4.94
CA ILE A 102 -8.50 -7.29 5.84
C ILE A 102 -9.56 -6.43 5.16
N VAL A 103 -10.62 -6.10 5.90
CA VAL A 103 -11.64 -5.15 5.47
C VAL A 103 -11.56 -3.92 6.37
N ALA A 104 -11.06 -2.82 5.82
CA ALA A 104 -11.02 -1.51 6.46
C ALA A 104 -12.42 -0.88 6.33
N ASN A 105 -13.25 -1.02 7.37
CA ASN A 105 -14.65 -0.65 7.33
C ASN A 105 -14.85 0.73 7.98
N HIS A 106 -14.97 1.77 7.15
CA HIS A 106 -15.03 3.19 7.55
C HIS A 106 -13.81 3.74 8.30
N ILE A 107 -12.67 3.11 8.11
CA ILE A 107 -11.38 3.61 8.55
C ILE A 107 -10.43 3.68 7.35
N ASP A 108 -9.47 4.59 7.39
CA ASP A 108 -8.44 4.67 6.36
C ASP A 108 -7.48 3.49 6.51
N PRO A 109 -7.14 2.78 5.40
CA PRO A 109 -6.06 1.82 5.40
C PRO A 109 -4.74 2.44 5.85
N ASN A 110 -3.98 1.72 6.67
CA ASN A 110 -2.68 2.15 7.15
C ASN A 110 -1.57 1.17 6.76
N THR A 111 -0.33 1.52 7.05
CA THR A 111 0.84 0.71 6.71
C THR A 111 0.77 -0.69 7.33
N TYR A 112 0.28 -0.81 8.56
CA TYR A 112 0.15 -2.10 9.25
C TYR A 112 -0.84 -3.03 8.53
N MET A 113 -2.03 -2.55 8.15
CA MET A 113 -3.00 -3.33 7.37
C MET A 113 -2.43 -3.76 6.03
N VAL A 114 -1.81 -2.82 5.31
CA VAL A 114 -1.23 -3.08 3.98
C VAL A 114 -0.10 -4.11 4.06
N ALA A 115 0.75 -4.04 5.08
CA ALA A 115 1.86 -4.95 5.26
C ALA A 115 1.42 -6.39 5.61
N ASN A 116 0.30 -6.52 6.32
CA ASN A 116 -0.13 -7.81 6.85
C ASN A 116 -1.21 -8.52 6.02
N ALA A 117 -1.99 -7.80 5.21
CA ALA A 117 -3.04 -8.39 4.37
C ALA A 117 -2.47 -9.12 3.15
N ASP A 118 -3.07 -10.24 2.77
CA ASP A 118 -2.96 -10.80 1.40
C ASP A 118 -3.94 -10.07 0.46
N ALA A 119 -5.11 -9.66 0.97
CA ALA A 119 -6.01 -8.73 0.27
C ALA A 119 -6.58 -7.70 1.25
N LEU A 120 -6.73 -6.46 0.78
CA LEU A 120 -7.24 -5.34 1.57
C LEU A 120 -8.34 -4.60 0.81
N LEU A 121 -9.53 -4.62 1.38
CA LEU A 121 -10.72 -3.95 0.85
C LEU A 121 -11.10 -2.82 1.81
N ALA A 122 -11.22 -1.58 1.30
CA ALA A 122 -11.71 -0.45 2.07
C ALA A 122 -13.18 -0.18 1.74
N LEU A 123 -14.03 -0.15 2.76
CA LEU A 123 -15.45 0.14 2.66
C LEU A 123 -15.71 1.56 3.18
N THR A 124 -16.01 2.48 2.28
CA THR A 124 -16.09 3.92 2.57
C THR A 124 -17.52 4.46 2.57
N PHE A 125 -18.50 3.65 2.16
CA PHE A 125 -19.87 4.09 2.01
C PHE A 125 -20.51 4.42 3.38
N SER A 126 -21.08 5.62 3.48
CA SER A 126 -21.89 6.06 4.61
C SER A 126 -23.22 6.61 4.09
N ARG A 127 -24.33 6.22 4.70
CA ARG A 127 -25.64 6.78 4.39
C ARG A 127 -26.26 7.47 5.60
N PRO A 128 -27.12 8.46 5.40
CA PRO A 128 -27.89 9.03 6.51
C PRO A 128 -28.73 7.95 7.19
N ALA A 129 -28.77 7.96 8.52
CA ALA A 129 -29.70 7.11 9.28
C ALA A 129 -31.14 7.42 8.87
N ASP A 130 -31.96 6.39 8.74
CA ASP A 130 -33.38 6.58 8.44
C ASP A 130 -34.05 7.46 9.49
N HIS A 131 -34.72 8.50 9.06
CA HIS A 131 -35.35 9.52 9.92
C HIS A 131 -36.47 8.99 10.87
N GLY A 132 -36.74 7.69 10.87
CA GLY A 132 -37.76 7.06 11.71
C GLY A 132 -37.30 6.52 13.06
N THR A 133 -36.01 6.42 13.31
CA THR A 133 -35.47 5.76 14.52
C THR A 133 -35.02 6.73 15.61
N GLY A 134 -35.09 8.04 15.37
CA GLY A 134 -34.59 9.04 16.33
C GLY A 134 -33.05 9.07 16.48
N ALA A 135 -32.33 8.24 15.75
CA ALA A 135 -30.90 8.27 15.70
C ALA A 135 -30.43 9.36 14.73
N SER A 136 -29.90 10.44 15.26
CA SER A 136 -29.17 11.44 14.47
C SER A 136 -27.80 10.87 14.13
N GLY A 137 -27.55 10.50 12.88
CA GLY A 137 -26.26 9.98 12.48
C GLY A 137 -26.25 9.38 11.09
N PHE A 138 -25.09 8.95 10.65
CA PHE A 138 -24.92 8.14 9.46
C PHE A 138 -24.89 6.66 9.84
N ILE A 139 -25.47 5.80 8.99
CA ILE A 139 -25.21 4.37 9.10
C ILE A 139 -23.85 4.14 8.47
N THR A 140 -22.92 3.68 9.28
CA THR A 140 -21.52 3.52 8.91
C THR A 140 -21.14 2.07 8.56
N THR A 141 -22.13 1.19 8.40
CA THR A 141 -21.87 -0.21 8.08
C THR A 141 -22.41 -0.56 6.70
N THR A 142 -21.58 -1.17 5.88
CA THR A 142 -22.00 -1.78 4.62
C THR A 142 -23.02 -2.88 4.88
N GLU A 143 -24.06 -2.98 4.05
CA GLU A 143 -25.03 -4.05 4.19
C GLU A 143 -24.35 -5.42 4.11
N PRO A 144 -24.70 -6.38 4.99
CA PRO A 144 -24.06 -7.70 5.02
C PRO A 144 -24.06 -8.44 3.69
N ILE A 145 -25.12 -8.27 2.89
CA ILE A 145 -25.19 -8.88 1.56
C ILE A 145 -24.18 -8.25 0.59
N VAL A 146 -23.98 -6.93 0.65
CA VAL A 146 -23.00 -6.23 -0.21
C VAL A 146 -21.57 -6.61 0.21
N PHE A 147 -21.32 -6.70 1.52
CA PHE A 147 -20.06 -7.20 2.06
C PHE A 147 -19.73 -8.59 1.50
N ALA A 148 -20.68 -9.52 1.56
CA ALA A 148 -20.48 -10.86 1.00
C ALA A 148 -20.32 -10.84 -0.53
N GLN A 149 -21.15 -10.07 -1.25
CA GLN A 149 -21.05 -9.96 -2.70
C GLN A 149 -19.68 -9.44 -3.17
N LEU A 150 -19.11 -8.45 -2.47
CA LEU A 150 -17.75 -7.95 -2.74
C LEU A 150 -16.71 -9.04 -2.49
N LEU A 151 -16.77 -9.74 -1.36
CA LEU A 151 -15.78 -10.79 -1.06
C LEU A 151 -15.80 -11.95 -2.05
N PHE A 152 -16.98 -12.28 -2.61
CA PHE A 152 -17.17 -13.46 -3.47
C PHE A 152 -17.42 -13.13 -4.95
N GLY A 153 -17.25 -11.88 -5.36
CA GLY A 153 -17.26 -11.45 -6.75
C GLY A 153 -18.65 -11.35 -7.40
N ASP A 154 -19.73 -11.38 -6.62
CA ASP A 154 -21.08 -11.07 -7.13
C ASP A 154 -21.28 -9.55 -7.30
N ALA A 155 -20.38 -8.74 -6.74
CA ALA A 155 -20.20 -7.32 -6.99
C ALA A 155 -18.71 -6.98 -7.08
N GLU A 156 -18.35 -5.97 -7.87
CA GLU A 156 -16.99 -5.50 -8.03
C GLU A 156 -16.76 -4.16 -7.30
N PRO A 157 -15.61 -3.99 -6.61
CA PRO A 157 -15.19 -2.68 -6.12
C PRO A 157 -14.81 -1.78 -7.30
N ALA A 158 -15.32 -0.55 -7.31
CA ALA A 158 -15.03 0.42 -8.36
C ALA A 158 -14.60 1.79 -7.80
N GLY A 159 -14.48 1.88 -6.48
CA GLY A 159 -14.03 3.08 -5.80
C GLY A 159 -12.54 3.34 -6.01
N MET A 160 -12.16 4.60 -5.83
CA MET A 160 -10.77 5.05 -5.88
C MET A 160 -10.47 5.92 -4.66
N VAL A 161 -9.22 5.93 -4.24
CA VAL A 161 -8.73 6.78 -3.15
C VAL A 161 -8.89 8.25 -3.55
N VAL A 162 -9.67 9.00 -2.78
CA VAL A 162 -9.99 10.41 -3.07
C VAL A 162 -8.99 11.41 -2.46
N LYS A 163 -8.07 10.92 -1.61
CA LYS A 163 -6.93 11.66 -1.07
C LYS A 163 -5.78 10.68 -0.88
N GLU A 164 -4.55 11.13 -0.99
CA GLU A 164 -3.40 10.27 -0.66
C GLU A 164 -3.45 9.79 0.78
N LEU A 165 -3.03 8.54 0.99
CA LEU A 165 -2.90 7.98 2.33
C LEU A 165 -1.44 8.01 2.76
N ALA A 166 -1.18 8.60 3.93
CA ALA A 166 0.16 8.70 4.49
C ALA A 166 0.71 7.32 4.82
N ARG A 167 2.01 7.22 4.69
CA ARG A 167 2.77 6.07 5.17
C ARG A 167 2.91 6.11 6.69
N ASP A 168 3.00 7.30 7.25
CA ASP A 168 3.23 7.54 8.67
C ASP A 168 2.14 8.47 9.24
N GLU A 169 1.56 8.10 10.38
CA GLU A 169 0.55 8.91 11.07
C GLU A 169 1.09 10.25 11.61
N ALA A 170 2.41 10.43 11.59
CA ALA A 170 3.09 11.63 12.09
C ALA A 170 3.08 12.81 11.11
N MET A 171 2.58 12.66 9.86
CA MET A 171 2.43 13.80 8.95
C MET A 171 1.27 14.68 9.38
N ASP A 172 1.55 15.94 9.72
CA ASP A 172 0.52 16.88 10.08
C ASP A 172 -0.31 17.35 8.86
N ASP A 173 -1.52 17.86 9.11
CA ASP A 173 -2.44 18.34 8.07
C ASP A 173 -1.85 19.46 7.19
N ALA A 174 -0.82 20.18 7.66
CA ALA A 174 -0.16 21.23 6.88
C ALA A 174 0.82 20.62 5.88
N GLN A 175 1.57 19.61 6.28
CA GLN A 175 2.44 18.82 5.38
C GLN A 175 1.63 18.14 4.29
N TRP A 176 0.43 17.62 4.62
CA TRP A 176 -0.49 17.04 3.65
C TRP A 176 -1.05 18.05 2.64
N LYS A 177 -1.38 19.27 3.07
CA LYS A 177 -1.90 20.31 2.18
C LYS A 177 -0.87 20.78 1.17
N ASP A 178 0.39 20.89 1.58
CA ASP A 178 1.49 21.23 0.67
C ASP A 178 1.75 20.13 -0.36
N LEU A 179 1.54 18.86 0.01
CA LEU A 179 1.69 17.70 -0.87
C LEU A 179 0.52 17.53 -1.85
N ALA A 180 -0.71 17.75 -1.38
CA ALA A 180 -1.91 17.58 -2.19
C ALA A 180 -2.10 18.69 -3.25
N GLY A 181 -1.42 19.82 -3.11
CA GLY A 181 -1.65 21.00 -3.94
C GLY A 181 -1.11 20.91 -5.36
N ASP A 182 -0.11 20.08 -5.66
CA ASP A 182 0.54 20.07 -6.99
C ASP A 182 1.29 18.76 -7.30
N GLN A 183 0.56 17.64 -7.27
CA GLN A 183 1.16 16.32 -7.40
C GLN A 183 1.81 16.05 -8.76
N GLY A 184 1.23 16.55 -9.84
CA GLY A 184 1.81 16.40 -11.18
C GLY A 184 3.13 17.13 -11.32
N ALA A 185 3.23 18.36 -10.79
CA ALA A 185 4.47 19.15 -10.82
C ALA A 185 5.52 18.53 -9.89
N ASN A 186 5.13 18.07 -8.70
CA ASN A 186 6.05 17.45 -7.74
C ASN A 186 6.69 16.19 -8.31
N GLN A 187 5.93 15.32 -8.95
CA GLN A 187 6.43 14.12 -9.59
C GLN A 187 7.39 14.44 -10.75
N TYR A 188 7.05 15.41 -11.61
CA TYR A 188 7.91 15.84 -12.70
C TYR A 188 9.23 16.42 -12.20
N VAL A 189 9.19 17.26 -11.15
CA VAL A 189 10.40 17.82 -10.52
C VAL A 189 11.24 16.73 -9.86
N ARG A 190 10.62 15.71 -9.21
CA ARG A 190 11.34 14.54 -8.68
C ARG A 190 12.05 13.77 -9.78
N MET A 191 11.41 13.54 -10.93
CA MET A 191 12.05 12.89 -12.07
C MET A 191 13.21 13.71 -12.64
N MET A 192 13.04 15.04 -12.77
CA MET A 192 14.13 15.93 -13.18
C MET A 192 15.29 15.88 -12.19
N LEU A 193 15.02 15.91 -10.88
CA LEU A 193 16.05 15.81 -9.84
C LEU A 193 16.74 14.46 -9.91
N LEU A 194 16.01 13.36 -10.08
CA LEU A 194 16.61 12.05 -10.26
C LEU A 194 17.54 12.00 -11.47
N ALA A 195 17.15 12.63 -12.58
CA ALA A 195 18.00 12.74 -13.77
C ALA A 195 19.25 13.61 -13.50
N MET A 196 19.13 14.68 -12.73
CA MET A 196 20.26 15.52 -12.30
C MET A 196 21.17 14.77 -11.31
N MET A 197 20.61 13.98 -10.41
CA MET A 197 21.34 13.17 -9.42
C MET A 197 22.21 12.07 -10.05
N LYS A 198 21.90 11.60 -11.25
CA LYS A 198 22.76 10.68 -12.01
C LYS A 198 24.14 11.26 -12.31
N THR A 199 24.29 12.57 -12.29
CA THR A 199 25.48 13.28 -12.77
C THR A 199 26.12 14.22 -11.74
N SER A 200 25.50 14.44 -10.57
CA SER A 200 25.93 15.42 -9.55
C SER A 200 26.20 14.78 -8.18
N GLU A 201 26.98 15.44 -7.35
CA GLU A 201 27.46 14.95 -6.05
C GLU A 201 26.59 15.34 -4.86
N ASN A 202 25.74 16.33 -4.99
CA ASN A 202 24.92 16.84 -3.89
C ASN A 202 23.46 16.36 -4.07
N HIS A 203 23.12 15.31 -3.32
CA HIS A 203 21.89 14.57 -3.50
C HIS A 203 20.99 14.65 -2.26
N THR A 204 20.53 15.82 -1.93
CA THR A 204 19.35 15.95 -1.08
C THR A 204 18.17 16.31 -1.97
N VAL A 205 17.30 15.34 -2.21
CA VAL A 205 15.93 15.67 -2.64
C VAL A 205 15.33 16.44 -1.47
N PRO A 206 14.73 17.63 -1.71
CA PRO A 206 14.08 18.37 -0.64
C PRO A 206 13.09 17.45 0.09
N GLY A 207 13.23 17.29 1.39
CA GLY A 207 12.68 16.22 2.20
C GLY A 207 11.16 16.21 2.39
N ASN A 208 10.36 16.91 1.58
CA ASN A 208 8.91 17.01 1.79
C ASN A 208 8.07 16.73 0.53
N TRP A 209 8.55 15.87 -0.35
CA TRP A 209 7.82 15.60 -1.59
C TRP A 209 6.89 14.41 -1.52
N GLY A 210 6.49 14.04 -0.30
CA GLY A 210 5.53 13.00 0.01
C GLY A 210 5.82 11.67 -0.72
N ASP A 211 6.00 10.67 0.10
CA ASP A 211 6.00 9.30 -0.37
C ASP A 211 4.76 8.63 0.23
N PRO A 212 3.57 8.87 -0.35
CA PRO A 212 2.35 8.30 0.20
C PRO A 212 2.41 6.78 0.12
N LEU A 213 1.78 6.12 1.07
CA LEU A 213 1.54 4.69 1.02
C LEU A 213 0.68 4.34 -0.20
N ILE A 214 -0.39 5.13 -0.41
CA ILE A 214 -1.35 4.94 -1.50
C ILE A 214 -1.59 6.30 -2.17
N GLN A 215 -1.48 6.33 -3.49
CA GLN A 215 -1.66 7.53 -4.30
C GLN A 215 -3.14 7.91 -4.46
N TYR A 216 -3.37 9.18 -4.79
CA TYR A 216 -4.67 9.67 -5.25
C TYR A 216 -5.15 8.91 -6.49
N GLN A 217 -6.44 8.63 -6.58
CA GLN A 217 -7.10 7.86 -7.64
C GLN A 217 -6.69 6.39 -7.75
N TYR A 218 -5.94 5.86 -6.78
CA TYR A 218 -5.62 4.44 -6.74
C TYR A 218 -6.83 3.60 -6.36
N GLY A 219 -7.04 2.49 -7.07
CA GLY A 219 -8.08 1.50 -6.78
C GLY A 219 -7.98 0.32 -7.74
N MET A 220 -7.57 -0.83 -7.22
CA MET A 220 -7.45 -2.07 -8.00
C MET A 220 -8.82 -2.59 -8.42
N LYS A 221 -8.82 -3.45 -9.43
CA LYS A 221 -9.96 -4.27 -9.84
C LYS A 221 -9.65 -5.74 -9.62
N TYR A 222 -10.66 -6.59 -9.61
CA TYR A 222 -10.44 -8.02 -9.62
C TYR A 222 -9.72 -8.44 -10.92
N GLY A 223 -8.70 -9.29 -10.76
CA GLY A 223 -7.88 -9.72 -11.89
C GLY A 223 -6.95 -8.67 -12.46
N ALA A 224 -6.71 -7.55 -11.75
CA ALA A 224 -5.73 -6.55 -12.14
C ALA A 224 -4.35 -7.17 -12.42
N GLN A 225 -3.69 -6.68 -13.45
CA GLN A 225 -2.38 -7.13 -13.90
C GLN A 225 -1.39 -5.96 -13.86
N PRO A 226 -0.82 -5.61 -12.71
CA PRO A 226 0.23 -4.61 -12.62
C PRO A 226 1.51 -5.12 -13.31
N ASP A 227 2.26 -4.21 -13.93
CA ASP A 227 3.53 -4.51 -14.62
C ASP A 227 4.62 -3.53 -14.12
N PHE A 228 5.34 -3.95 -13.09
CA PHE A 228 6.35 -3.15 -12.42
C PHE A 228 7.71 -3.26 -13.10
N VAL A 229 8.23 -2.13 -13.56
CA VAL A 229 9.53 -2.01 -14.24
C VAL A 229 10.45 -1.08 -13.45
N TYR A 230 11.58 -1.60 -12.98
CA TYR A 230 12.64 -0.83 -12.35
C TYR A 230 13.56 -0.25 -13.43
N ASP A 231 13.61 1.08 -13.54
CA ASP A 231 14.35 1.75 -14.62
C ASP A 231 15.71 2.30 -14.15
N THR A 232 15.77 2.93 -13.01
CA THR A 232 16.94 3.68 -12.55
C THR A 232 17.18 3.47 -11.06
N LEU A 233 18.42 3.17 -10.69
CA LEU A 233 18.90 3.18 -9.30
C LEU A 233 19.97 4.27 -9.16
N VAL A 234 19.77 5.20 -8.22
CA VAL A 234 20.73 6.25 -7.87
C VAL A 234 21.24 5.99 -6.45
N LEU A 235 22.55 5.95 -6.29
CA LEU A 235 23.26 5.78 -5.04
C LEU A 235 24.12 7.00 -4.75
N PRO A 236 24.50 7.26 -3.50
CA PRO A 236 25.41 8.36 -3.15
C PRO A 236 26.76 8.23 -3.87
N ARG A 237 27.36 9.35 -4.13
CA ARG A 237 28.66 9.43 -4.81
C ARG A 237 29.59 10.38 -4.05
N ALA A 238 30.85 10.03 -4.03
CA ALA A 238 31.92 10.91 -3.55
C ALA A 238 32.85 11.29 -4.70
N THR A 239 33.44 12.49 -4.62
CA THR A 239 34.42 12.96 -5.60
C THR A 239 35.84 12.84 -5.02
N HIS A 240 36.65 12.16 -5.76
CA HIS A 240 38.06 11.98 -5.43
C HIS A 240 38.92 12.79 -6.42
N GLU A 241 39.93 13.50 -5.86
CA GLU A 241 40.93 14.16 -6.65
C GLU A 241 41.98 13.11 -7.09
N VAL A 242 42.16 12.99 -8.40
CA VAL A 242 43.14 12.10 -8.99
C VAL A 242 44.28 12.92 -9.57
N VAL A 243 45.45 12.83 -8.96
CA VAL A 243 46.66 13.50 -9.42
C VAL A 243 47.48 12.52 -10.25
N THR A 244 47.68 12.86 -11.52
CA THR A 244 48.48 12.05 -12.44
C THR A 244 49.77 12.78 -12.81
N GLU A 245 50.91 12.18 -12.56
CA GLU A 245 52.21 12.68 -13.01
C GLU A 245 52.65 11.97 -14.27
N SER A 246 52.89 12.72 -15.33
CA SER A 246 53.43 12.19 -16.57
C SER A 246 54.44 13.15 -17.19
N ASN A 247 55.64 12.66 -17.49
CA ASN A 247 56.72 13.42 -18.11
C ASN A 247 57.10 14.75 -17.41
N GLY A 248 57.07 14.77 -16.06
CA GLY A 248 57.36 15.96 -15.29
C GLY A 248 56.22 17.02 -15.26
N SER A 249 55.07 16.70 -15.74
CA SER A 249 53.87 17.51 -15.65
C SER A 249 52.83 16.84 -14.75
N THR A 250 52.28 17.59 -13.81
CA THR A 250 51.18 17.15 -12.94
C THR A 250 49.85 17.59 -13.53
N SER A 251 48.93 16.65 -13.69
CA SER A 251 47.53 16.97 -14.05
C SER A 251 46.60 16.49 -12.92
N THR A 252 45.65 17.32 -12.58
CA THR A 252 44.59 17.02 -11.61
C THR A 252 43.31 16.78 -12.35
N SER A 253 42.66 15.64 -12.07
CA SER A 253 41.31 15.32 -12.52
C SER A 253 40.48 14.92 -11.31
N TYR A 254 39.16 14.90 -11.48
CA TYR A 254 38.22 14.49 -10.44
C TYR A 254 37.43 13.29 -10.93
N GLU A 255 37.35 12.25 -10.09
CA GLU A 255 36.58 11.05 -10.33
C GLU A 255 35.44 10.95 -9.31
N SER A 256 34.22 10.71 -9.82
CA SER A 256 33.03 10.53 -8.98
C SER A 256 32.70 9.06 -8.90
N ILE A 257 32.81 8.46 -7.71
CA ILE A 257 32.54 7.04 -7.45
C ILE A 257 31.32 6.87 -6.55
N VAL A 258 30.64 5.71 -6.66
CA VAL A 258 29.53 5.36 -5.78
C VAL A 258 30.11 4.91 -4.45
N GLU A 259 29.99 5.78 -3.44
CA GLU A 259 30.67 5.60 -2.15
C GLU A 259 29.87 6.22 -1.00
N THR A 260 29.93 5.58 0.17
CA THR A 260 29.45 6.12 1.46
C THR A 260 30.30 5.56 2.61
N LYS A 261 30.04 6.02 3.84
CA LYS A 261 30.76 5.58 5.05
C LYS A 261 30.04 4.43 5.75
N ALA A 262 30.83 3.55 6.35
CA ALA A 262 30.34 2.47 7.19
C ALA A 262 29.48 2.99 8.34
N GLY A 263 28.33 2.36 8.58
CA GLY A 263 27.41 2.71 9.64
C GLY A 263 26.68 4.06 9.48
N VAL A 264 26.89 4.78 8.37
CA VAL A 264 26.21 6.04 8.10
C VAL A 264 25.01 5.78 7.19
N PRO A 265 23.79 6.16 7.62
CA PRO A 265 22.61 6.05 6.76
C PRO A 265 22.75 6.86 5.47
N PHE A 266 22.31 6.28 4.38
CA PHE A 266 22.24 6.96 3.08
C PHE A 266 20.94 6.60 2.36
N THR A 267 20.51 7.44 1.42
CA THR A 267 19.30 7.20 0.63
C THR A 267 19.64 6.64 -0.74
N ALA A 268 19.04 5.51 -1.08
CA ALA A 268 18.97 5.00 -2.44
C ALA A 268 17.66 5.45 -3.09
N TYR A 269 17.72 5.94 -4.34
CA TYR A 269 16.55 6.35 -5.10
C TYR A 269 16.35 5.39 -6.28
N VAL A 270 15.12 4.93 -6.44
CA VAL A 270 14.75 4.02 -7.53
C VAL A 270 13.58 4.59 -8.30
N LEU A 271 13.67 4.62 -9.63
CA LEU A 271 12.54 4.92 -10.49
C LEU A 271 11.82 3.62 -10.82
N LEU A 272 10.57 3.54 -10.37
CA LEU A 272 9.67 2.42 -10.56
C LEU A 272 8.49 2.85 -11.44
N TRP A 273 8.25 2.13 -12.53
CA TRP A 273 7.09 2.29 -13.41
C TRP A 273 6.09 1.17 -13.15
N ASN A 274 4.81 1.48 -13.34
CA ASN A 274 3.77 0.47 -13.49
C ASN A 274 3.10 0.64 -14.86
N ASN A 275 3.43 -0.24 -15.80
CA ASN A 275 2.88 -0.20 -17.16
C ASN A 275 1.55 -0.95 -17.28
N GLY A 276 1.12 -1.62 -16.22
CA GLY A 276 -0.13 -2.40 -16.18
C GLY A 276 -1.27 -1.67 -15.50
N ASP A 277 -2.12 -2.41 -14.81
CA ASP A 277 -3.21 -1.89 -13.98
C ASP A 277 -2.68 -1.36 -12.64
N ASP A 278 -3.53 -0.65 -11.89
CA ASP A 278 -3.23 -0.26 -10.51
C ASP A 278 -2.76 -1.48 -9.70
N GLY A 279 -1.67 -1.32 -8.97
CA GLY A 279 -1.11 -2.44 -8.22
C GLY A 279 -0.23 -2.01 -7.06
N MET A 280 -0.05 -2.94 -6.12
CA MET A 280 0.82 -2.77 -4.96
C MET A 280 2.04 -3.68 -5.08
N THR A 281 3.20 -3.19 -4.67
CA THR A 281 4.44 -3.93 -4.70
C THR A 281 5.28 -3.66 -3.47
N THR A 282 6.12 -4.62 -3.10
CA THR A 282 7.17 -4.45 -2.09
C THR A 282 8.51 -4.30 -2.79
N VAL A 283 9.11 -3.12 -2.69
CA VAL A 283 10.47 -2.85 -3.17
C VAL A 283 11.45 -3.27 -2.10
N GLN A 284 12.35 -4.18 -2.44
CA GLN A 284 13.40 -4.67 -1.55
C GLN A 284 14.76 -4.14 -1.98
N ALA A 285 15.56 -3.71 -1.01
CA ALA A 285 16.99 -3.49 -1.18
C ALA A 285 17.76 -4.69 -0.61
N VAL A 286 18.57 -5.31 -1.45
CA VAL A 286 19.34 -6.52 -1.15
C VAL A 286 20.81 -6.19 -1.26
N CYS A 287 21.58 -6.33 -0.16
CA CYS A 287 23.02 -6.15 -0.13
C CYS A 287 23.70 -7.51 0.02
N ASP A 288 24.56 -7.87 -0.93
CA ASP A 288 25.29 -9.15 -0.96
C ASP A 288 24.42 -10.40 -0.75
N GLY A 289 23.15 -10.32 -1.18
CA GLY A 289 22.19 -11.41 -1.07
C GLY A 289 21.29 -11.35 0.17
N GLU A 290 21.49 -10.39 1.08
CA GLU A 290 20.66 -10.18 2.27
C GLU A 290 19.73 -8.97 2.08
N VAL A 291 18.46 -9.10 2.45
CA VAL A 291 17.50 -7.99 2.44
C VAL A 291 17.83 -7.04 3.59
N ILE A 292 18.19 -5.79 3.26
CA ILE A 292 18.54 -4.76 4.24
C ILE A 292 17.45 -3.69 4.43
N ALA A 293 16.53 -3.58 3.48
CA ALA A 293 15.35 -2.71 3.62
C ALA A 293 14.23 -3.17 2.69
N GLU A 294 13.00 -2.88 3.11
CA GLU A 294 11.79 -3.13 2.33
C GLU A 294 10.86 -1.92 2.38
N LYS A 295 10.16 -1.68 1.27
CA LYS A 295 9.18 -0.61 1.18
C LYS A 295 7.99 -1.05 0.35
N ILE A 296 6.82 -1.15 0.99
CA ILE A 296 5.57 -1.44 0.31
C ILE A 296 4.95 -0.15 -0.23
N MET A 297 4.38 -0.20 -1.43
CA MET A 297 3.75 0.96 -2.06
C MET A 297 2.74 0.58 -3.13
N ALA A 298 1.74 1.45 -3.28
CA ALA A 298 0.80 1.43 -4.39
C ALA A 298 1.33 2.28 -5.54
N VAL A 299 1.16 1.82 -6.77
CA VAL A 299 1.48 2.57 -7.98
C VAL A 299 0.31 2.47 -8.94
N ASN A 300 -0.24 3.61 -9.34
CA ASN A 300 -1.32 3.66 -10.33
C ASN A 300 -0.86 3.07 -11.68
N GLY A 301 -1.79 2.47 -12.40
CA GLY A 301 -1.54 1.96 -13.74
C GLY A 301 -1.15 3.07 -14.73
N GLY A 302 -0.11 2.84 -15.50
CA GLY A 302 0.46 3.83 -16.41
C GLY A 302 1.25 4.96 -15.76
N ASP A 303 1.50 4.88 -14.45
CA ASP A 303 2.22 5.89 -13.67
C ASP A 303 3.59 5.39 -13.18
N TRP A 304 4.34 6.23 -12.49
CA TRP A 304 5.66 5.93 -11.96
C TRP A 304 5.86 6.56 -10.58
N ARG A 305 6.82 6.00 -9.83
CA ARG A 305 7.22 6.50 -8.51
C ARG A 305 8.74 6.59 -8.40
N VAL A 306 9.22 7.63 -7.73
CA VAL A 306 10.57 7.63 -7.16
C VAL A 306 10.47 7.04 -5.76
N VAL A 307 11.07 5.88 -5.60
CA VAL A 307 11.15 5.17 -4.32
C VAL A 307 12.40 5.62 -3.59
N GLU A 308 12.23 6.15 -2.39
CA GLU A 308 13.34 6.52 -1.50
C GLU A 308 13.49 5.43 -0.46
N MET A 309 14.70 4.87 -0.35
CA MET A 309 15.04 3.84 0.62
C MET A 309 16.21 4.30 1.47
N GLU A 310 16.00 4.44 2.77
CA GLU A 310 17.09 4.68 3.71
C GLU A 310 17.79 3.37 4.03
N LEU A 311 19.09 3.32 3.79
CA LEU A 311 19.92 2.13 3.90
C LEU A 311 21.11 2.41 4.80
N THR A 312 21.59 1.37 5.48
CA THR A 312 22.85 1.40 6.25
C THR A 312 23.64 0.14 5.97
N ILE A 313 24.92 0.29 5.69
CA ILE A 313 25.86 -0.83 5.51
C ILE A 313 27.04 -0.61 6.47
N ASP A 314 27.23 -1.54 7.39
CA ASP A 314 28.20 -1.39 8.48
C ASP A 314 29.62 -1.87 8.11
N GLN A 315 29.75 -2.77 7.14
CA GLN A 315 31.01 -3.38 6.79
C GLN A 315 31.72 -2.56 5.71
N PRO A 316 32.99 -2.10 5.95
CA PRO A 316 33.81 -1.49 4.90
C PRO A 316 34.12 -2.49 3.79
N GLY A 317 34.18 -2.01 2.55
CA GLY A 317 34.51 -2.81 1.37
C GLY A 317 33.64 -2.50 0.16
N GLU A 318 33.81 -3.30 -0.89
CA GLU A 318 32.91 -3.27 -2.04
C GLU A 318 31.72 -4.19 -1.79
N HIS A 319 30.52 -3.67 -1.98
CA HIS A 319 29.26 -4.38 -1.82
C HIS A 319 28.41 -4.33 -3.10
N THR A 320 27.63 -5.37 -3.33
CA THR A 320 26.66 -5.42 -4.42
C THR A 320 25.29 -5.09 -3.85
N LEU A 321 24.74 -3.94 -4.24
CA LEU A 321 23.38 -3.52 -3.88
C LEU A 321 22.43 -3.75 -5.05
N ALA A 322 21.40 -4.54 -4.82
CA ALA A 322 20.31 -4.78 -5.76
C ALA A 322 19.02 -4.18 -5.25
N VAL A 323 18.24 -3.54 -6.16
CA VAL A 323 16.87 -3.11 -5.88
C VAL A 323 15.99 -3.52 -7.06
N GLY A 324 15.05 -4.43 -6.82
CA GLY A 324 14.30 -5.09 -7.88
C GLY A 324 15.24 -5.80 -8.86
N THR A 325 15.18 -5.42 -10.14
CA THR A 325 16.05 -5.96 -11.20
C THR A 325 17.35 -5.18 -11.40
N LEU A 326 17.54 -4.07 -10.69
CA LEU A 326 18.71 -3.20 -10.83
C LEU A 326 19.79 -3.60 -9.84
N THR A 327 21.05 -3.60 -10.29
CA THR A 327 22.21 -3.93 -9.46
C THR A 327 23.31 -2.89 -9.66
N LYS A 328 23.93 -2.47 -8.58
CA LYS A 328 25.13 -1.59 -8.58
C LYS A 328 26.11 -2.00 -7.50
N THR A 329 27.40 -1.75 -7.79
CA THR A 329 28.43 -1.80 -6.77
C THR A 329 28.49 -0.48 -6.01
N ILE A 330 28.66 -0.56 -4.70
CA ILE A 330 28.89 0.58 -3.80
C ILE A 330 30.12 0.31 -2.95
N THR A 331 30.99 1.30 -2.80
CA THR A 331 32.14 1.24 -1.92
C THR A 331 31.79 1.81 -0.55
N ILE A 332 32.02 1.06 0.50
CA ILE A 332 31.85 1.49 1.88
C ILE A 332 33.24 1.77 2.47
N VAL A 333 33.48 3.04 2.80
CA VAL A 333 34.73 3.47 3.43
C VAL A 333 34.59 3.53 4.94
N GLU A 334 35.75 3.52 5.69
CA GLU A 334 35.78 3.61 7.16
C GLU A 334 35.18 4.92 7.72
#